data_ffd2742d36da4fc6e1e0213517a1a1c8
#
_entry.id   ffd2742d36da4fc6e1e0213517a1a1c8
#
_cell.length_a   1.000
_cell.length_b   1.000
_cell.length_c   1.000
_cell.angle_alpha   90.00
_cell.angle_beta   90.00
_cell.angle_gamma   90.00
#
_symmetry.space_group_name_H-M   'P 1'
#
loop_
_entity.id
_entity.type
_entity.pdbx_description
1 polymer ?
#
loop_
_entity_poly.entity_id
_entity_poly.type
_entity_poly.pdbx_seq_one_letter_code
_entity_poly.pdbx_strand_id
1 'polypeptide(L)'
;MSAREANLRDAKVGDVLAPVEKPAITTQQLVQYAGASGDFNRIHYDEPFAKEGGFPSVIAHGMLSMAFFGSLVADWAGGPHRIVRLSARFRAVTFPGDRITVGGEVTARDDAAGTASVKLWAKKPDGTVTLEGAATVRLSPLA
;
A
#
# COMPACT_ATOMS: atom_id res chain seq x y z
N MET A 1 12.04 1.34 -24.08
CA MET A 1 12.04 0.75 -22.72
C MET A 1 12.52 1.80 -21.73
N SER A 2 11.70 2.13 -20.74
CA SER A 2 12.12 3.10 -19.72
C SER A 2 13.19 2.48 -18.79
N ALA A 3 14.00 3.33 -18.12
CA ALA A 3 15.00 2.84 -17.15
C ALA A 3 14.34 1.99 -16.02
N ARG A 4 13.08 2.27 -15.68
CA ARG A 4 12.29 1.49 -14.71
C ARG A 4 11.90 0.11 -15.23
N GLU A 5 11.64 -0.03 -16.52
CA GLU A 5 11.32 -1.34 -17.14
C GLU A 5 12.54 -2.25 -17.22
N ALA A 6 13.73 -1.67 -17.44
CA ALA A 6 14.99 -2.42 -17.41
C ALA A 6 15.24 -3.00 -16.00
N ASN A 7 15.02 -2.19 -14.96
CA ASN A 7 15.23 -2.61 -13.57
C ASN A 7 14.33 -3.79 -13.14
N LEU A 8 13.09 -3.85 -13.63
CA LEU A 8 12.18 -4.92 -13.23
C LEU A 8 12.57 -6.29 -13.81
N ARG A 9 13.06 -6.32 -15.06
CA ARG A 9 13.53 -7.57 -15.68
C ARG A 9 14.71 -8.17 -14.95
N ASP A 10 15.55 -7.32 -14.38
CA ASP A 10 16.76 -7.71 -13.64
C ASP A 10 16.52 -7.85 -12.13
N ALA A 11 15.27 -7.70 -11.68
CA ALA A 11 14.92 -7.80 -10.27
C ALA A 11 15.35 -9.15 -9.68
N LYS A 12 15.98 -9.10 -8.51
CA LYS A 12 16.53 -10.26 -7.80
C LYS A 12 15.89 -10.38 -6.43
N VAL A 13 15.86 -11.58 -5.90
CA VAL A 13 15.51 -11.84 -4.50
C VAL A 13 16.44 -11.04 -3.60
N GLY A 14 15.88 -10.29 -2.66
CA GLY A 14 16.59 -9.37 -1.77
C GLY A 14 16.63 -7.92 -2.25
N ASP A 15 16.20 -7.63 -3.48
CA ASP A 15 16.08 -6.24 -3.94
C ASP A 15 15.01 -5.51 -3.13
N VAL A 16 15.36 -4.31 -2.67
CA VAL A 16 14.51 -3.47 -1.82
C VAL A 16 13.76 -2.46 -2.67
N LEU A 17 12.44 -2.40 -2.51
CA LEU A 17 11.64 -1.28 -3.00
C LEU A 17 11.91 -0.08 -2.09
N ALA A 18 12.44 1.01 -2.65
CA ALA A 18 12.77 2.20 -1.88
C ALA A 18 11.56 2.65 -1.04
N PRO A 19 11.71 2.78 0.28
CA PRO A 19 10.61 3.20 1.14
C PRO A 19 10.11 4.60 0.76
N VAL A 20 8.79 4.78 0.85
CA VAL A 20 8.13 6.06 0.56
C VAL A 20 7.32 6.47 1.78
N GLU A 21 7.65 7.62 2.36
CA GLU A 21 6.83 8.25 3.39
C GLU A 21 5.66 8.99 2.73
N LYS A 22 4.44 8.69 3.17
CA LYS A 22 3.25 9.39 2.72
C LYS A 22 3.03 10.64 3.58
N PRO A 23 2.42 11.71 3.03
CA PRO A 23 1.98 12.84 3.83
C PRO A 23 1.08 12.40 5.00
N ALA A 24 1.04 13.19 6.06
CA ALA A 24 0.14 12.90 7.18
C ALA A 24 -1.30 12.74 6.69
N ILE A 25 -1.98 11.71 7.20
CA ILE A 25 -3.39 11.47 6.91
C ILE A 25 -4.22 12.67 7.38
N THR A 26 -5.11 13.17 6.54
CA THR A 26 -6.01 14.29 6.88
C THR A 26 -7.46 13.82 6.86
N THR A 27 -8.31 14.49 7.64
CA THR A 27 -9.77 14.24 7.60
C THR A 27 -10.36 14.54 6.22
N GLN A 28 -9.84 15.56 5.53
CA GLN A 28 -10.22 15.85 4.14
C GLN A 28 -9.93 14.67 3.22
N GLN A 29 -8.76 14.04 3.35
CA GLN A 29 -8.39 12.85 2.56
C GLN A 29 -9.37 11.70 2.82
N LEU A 30 -9.80 11.49 4.08
CA LEU A 30 -10.76 10.44 4.41
C LEU A 30 -12.13 10.69 3.79
N VAL A 31 -12.60 11.95 3.77
CA VAL A 31 -13.85 12.32 3.09
C VAL A 31 -13.74 12.10 1.58
N GLN A 32 -12.64 12.51 0.97
CA GLN A 32 -12.38 12.27 -0.45
C GLN A 32 -12.35 10.78 -0.78
N TYR A 33 -11.67 9.98 0.06
CA TYR A 33 -11.60 8.55 -0.14
C TYR A 33 -12.96 7.87 0.04
N ALA A 34 -13.76 8.26 1.03
CA ALA A 34 -15.13 7.78 1.19
C ALA A 34 -15.97 8.01 -0.07
N GLY A 35 -15.87 9.21 -0.66
CA GLY A 35 -16.56 9.54 -1.90
C GLY A 35 -16.07 8.74 -3.10
N ALA A 36 -14.76 8.56 -3.23
CA ALA A 36 -14.15 7.84 -4.34
C ALA A 36 -14.38 6.32 -4.28
N SER A 37 -14.34 5.74 -3.08
CA SER A 37 -14.48 4.29 -2.86
C SER A 37 -15.92 3.83 -2.66
N GLY A 38 -16.84 4.74 -2.31
CA GLY A 38 -18.19 4.41 -1.89
C GLY A 38 -18.28 3.84 -0.46
N ASP A 39 -17.17 3.85 0.29
CA ASP A 39 -17.15 3.42 1.69
C ASP A 39 -17.50 4.58 2.61
N PHE A 40 -18.79 4.71 2.90
CA PHE A 40 -19.36 5.73 3.78
C PHE A 40 -19.60 5.21 5.21
N ASN A 41 -18.81 4.25 5.69
CA ASN A 41 -18.88 3.88 7.09
C ASN A 41 -18.54 5.10 7.95
N ARG A 42 -19.43 5.44 8.87
CA ARG A 42 -19.36 6.65 9.70
C ARG A 42 -18.11 6.75 10.56
N ILE A 43 -17.46 5.62 10.86
CA ILE A 43 -16.20 5.62 11.62
C ILE A 43 -15.08 6.42 10.95
N HIS A 44 -15.20 6.70 9.66
CA HIS A 44 -14.18 7.39 8.87
C HIS A 44 -14.38 8.91 8.78
N TYR A 45 -15.57 9.43 9.11
CA TYR A 45 -15.86 10.86 8.96
C TYR A 45 -16.76 11.48 10.06
N ASP A 46 -17.35 10.65 10.92
CA ASP A 46 -18.25 11.09 12.00
C ASP A 46 -17.58 10.80 13.35
N GLU A 47 -16.95 11.82 13.93
CA GLU A 47 -16.15 11.65 15.15
C GLU A 47 -16.99 11.19 16.36
N PRO A 48 -18.20 11.73 16.64
CA PRO A 48 -19.05 11.20 17.70
C PRO A 48 -19.34 9.70 17.52
N PHE A 49 -19.67 9.29 16.32
CA PHE A 49 -19.92 7.87 16.03
C PHE A 49 -18.67 6.99 16.22
N ALA A 50 -17.52 7.45 15.78
CA ALA A 50 -16.26 6.74 15.98
C ALA A 50 -15.93 6.57 17.47
N LYS A 51 -16.15 7.63 18.28
CA LYS A 51 -15.95 7.61 19.73
C LYS A 51 -16.90 6.66 20.45
N GLU A 52 -18.17 6.60 20.05
CA GLU A 52 -19.12 5.60 20.54
C GLU A 52 -18.66 4.18 20.22
N GLY A 53 -18.00 3.98 19.08
CA GLY A 53 -17.38 2.72 18.68
C GLY A 53 -16.07 2.38 19.39
N GLY A 54 -15.59 3.23 20.31
CA GLY A 54 -14.39 3.02 21.13
C GLY A 54 -13.10 3.55 20.51
N PHE A 55 -13.16 4.32 19.41
CA PHE A 55 -11.99 4.96 18.83
C PHE A 55 -11.77 6.37 19.42
N PRO A 56 -10.52 6.84 19.53
CA PRO A 56 -10.25 8.20 20.03
C PRO A 56 -10.65 9.31 19.04
N SER A 57 -10.76 8.97 17.75
CA SER A 57 -11.17 9.87 16.66
C SER A 57 -11.69 9.03 15.49
N VAL A 58 -12.02 9.68 14.37
CA VAL A 58 -12.22 8.96 13.10
C VAL A 58 -10.97 8.19 12.71
N ILE A 59 -11.13 7.11 11.97
CA ILE A 59 -10.02 6.25 11.53
C ILE A 59 -9.90 6.26 10.02
N ALA A 60 -8.68 6.06 9.51
CA ALA A 60 -8.46 5.90 8.08
C ALA A 60 -9.05 4.58 7.59
N HIS A 61 -9.57 4.59 6.37
CA HIS A 61 -9.98 3.37 5.68
C HIS A 61 -8.77 2.43 5.54
N GLY A 62 -8.94 1.18 5.88
CA GLY A 62 -7.89 0.17 5.66
C GLY A 62 -7.47 0.09 4.19
N MET A 63 -8.45 0.19 3.29
CA MET A 63 -8.20 0.16 1.84
C MET A 63 -7.41 1.36 1.32
N LEU A 64 -7.47 2.52 1.99
CA LEU A 64 -6.58 3.65 1.69
C LEU A 64 -5.11 3.26 1.93
N SER A 65 -4.83 2.62 3.06
CA SER A 65 -3.47 2.12 3.36
C SER A 65 -3.03 1.04 2.37
N MET A 66 -3.94 0.17 1.95
CA MET A 66 -3.66 -0.83 0.91
C MET A 66 -3.38 -0.17 -0.45
N ALA A 67 -4.03 0.95 -0.76
CA ALA A 67 -3.76 1.73 -1.98
C ALA A 67 -2.33 2.30 -1.99
N PHE A 68 -1.74 2.58 -0.83
CA PHE A 68 -0.32 2.97 -0.74
C PHE A 68 0.62 1.84 -1.18
N PHE A 69 0.29 0.59 -0.88
CA PHE A 69 1.01 -0.57 -1.42
C PHE A 69 0.89 -0.63 -2.95
N GLY A 70 -0.34 -0.47 -3.46
CA GLY A 70 -0.58 -0.47 -4.90
C GLY A 70 0.25 0.59 -5.63
N SER A 71 0.31 1.81 -5.08
CA SER A 71 1.12 2.90 -5.63
C SER A 71 2.61 2.57 -5.61
N LEU A 72 3.15 2.08 -4.48
CA LEU A 72 4.56 1.71 -4.36
C LEU A 72 4.94 0.64 -5.40
N VAL A 73 4.13 -0.42 -5.48
CA VAL A 73 4.38 -1.52 -6.41
C VAL A 73 4.25 -1.07 -7.86
N ALA A 74 3.23 -0.26 -8.19
CA ALA A 74 3.03 0.26 -9.54
C ALA A 74 4.21 1.15 -9.98
N ASP A 75 4.69 2.03 -9.09
CA ASP A 75 5.84 2.90 -9.38
C ASP A 75 7.12 2.08 -9.58
N TRP A 76 7.34 1.08 -8.75
CA TRP A 76 8.50 0.19 -8.87
C TRP A 76 8.41 -0.69 -10.12
N ALA A 77 7.24 -1.24 -10.42
CA ALA A 77 7.03 -2.14 -11.55
C ALA A 77 6.90 -1.44 -12.91
N GLY A 78 6.78 -0.11 -12.94
CA GLY A 78 6.60 0.65 -14.17
C GLY A 78 5.16 0.73 -14.65
N GLY A 79 4.19 0.41 -13.80
CA GLY A 79 2.77 0.61 -14.04
C GLY A 79 1.86 -0.41 -13.34
N PRO A 80 0.60 -0.02 -13.08
CA PRO A 80 -0.35 -0.89 -12.37
C PRO A 80 -0.75 -2.14 -13.17
N HIS A 81 -0.64 -2.11 -14.49
CA HIS A 81 -0.93 -3.25 -15.38
C HIS A 81 0.00 -4.44 -15.16
N ARG A 82 1.12 -4.25 -14.47
CA ARG A 82 2.05 -5.34 -14.12
C ARG A 82 1.67 -6.05 -12.83
N ILE A 83 0.79 -5.48 -12.02
CA ILE A 83 0.36 -6.10 -10.77
C ILE A 83 -0.62 -7.24 -11.10
N VAL A 84 -0.22 -8.48 -10.80
CA VAL A 84 -1.04 -9.68 -10.97
C VAL A 84 -1.92 -9.89 -9.73
N ARG A 85 -1.34 -9.66 -8.55
CA ARG A 85 -2.00 -9.84 -7.26
C ARG A 85 -1.45 -8.85 -6.25
N LEU A 86 -2.34 -8.34 -5.43
CA LEU A 86 -2.00 -7.52 -4.25
C LEU A 86 -2.84 -8.04 -3.08
N SER A 87 -2.20 -8.30 -1.95
CA SER A 87 -2.86 -8.72 -0.72
C SER A 87 -2.34 -7.93 0.46
N ALA A 88 -3.19 -7.76 1.46
CA ALA A 88 -2.84 -7.05 2.68
C ALA A 88 -3.50 -7.67 3.90
N ARG A 89 -2.83 -7.54 5.04
CA ARG A 89 -3.36 -7.88 6.36
C ARG A 89 -3.23 -6.63 7.25
N PHE A 90 -4.36 -6.16 7.74
CA PHE A 90 -4.44 -5.01 8.64
C PHE A 90 -3.97 -5.42 10.05
N ARG A 91 -3.04 -4.64 10.62
CA ARG A 91 -2.41 -4.92 11.92
C ARG A 91 -2.77 -3.89 12.97
N ALA A 92 -2.78 -2.61 12.59
CA ALA A 92 -3.10 -1.51 13.48
C ALA A 92 -3.87 -0.42 12.75
N VAL A 93 -4.67 0.33 13.51
CA VAL A 93 -5.48 1.43 13.00
C VAL A 93 -4.58 2.63 12.70
N THR A 94 -4.91 3.33 11.61
CA THR A 94 -4.29 4.59 11.23
C THR A 94 -5.28 5.74 11.48
N PHE A 95 -4.80 6.81 12.08
CA PHE A 95 -5.60 7.99 12.44
C PHE A 95 -5.20 9.22 11.62
N PRO A 96 -6.06 10.23 11.51
CA PRO A 96 -5.65 11.54 11.05
C PRO A 96 -4.42 12.06 11.83
N GLY A 97 -3.45 12.60 11.11
CA GLY A 97 -2.16 13.02 11.66
C GLY A 97 -1.05 11.97 11.58
N ASP A 98 -1.39 10.69 11.43
CA ASP A 98 -0.38 9.64 11.25
C ASP A 98 0.35 9.79 9.91
N ARG A 99 1.67 9.58 9.94
CA ARG A 99 2.51 9.42 8.75
C ARG A 99 2.79 7.95 8.56
N ILE A 100 2.65 7.48 7.34
CA ILE A 100 2.86 6.07 7.01
C ILE A 100 4.01 5.97 6.01
N THR A 101 5.01 5.19 6.35
CA THR A 101 6.07 4.78 5.41
C THR A 101 5.74 3.40 4.89
N VAL A 102 5.73 3.25 3.57
CA VAL A 102 5.55 1.97 2.89
C VAL A 102 6.84 1.52 2.24
N GLY A 103 7.12 0.25 2.27
CA GLY A 103 8.30 -0.35 1.66
C GLY A 103 8.08 -1.81 1.34
N GLY A 104 9.05 -2.41 0.68
CA GLY A 104 8.97 -3.81 0.30
C GLY A 104 10.30 -4.41 -0.10
N GLU A 105 10.30 -5.72 -0.31
CA GLU A 105 11.45 -6.50 -0.72
C GLU A 105 11.01 -7.63 -1.63
N VAL A 106 11.80 -7.91 -2.68
CA VAL A 106 11.57 -9.06 -3.58
C VAL A 106 11.93 -10.33 -2.82
N THR A 107 10.98 -11.23 -2.68
CA THR A 107 11.14 -12.47 -1.90
C THR A 107 11.24 -13.71 -2.77
N ALA A 108 10.74 -13.66 -3.99
CA ALA A 108 10.82 -14.77 -4.93
C ALA A 108 10.79 -14.28 -6.38
N ARG A 109 11.35 -15.08 -7.27
CA ARG A 109 11.30 -14.88 -8.71
C ARG A 109 10.97 -16.22 -9.37
N ASP A 110 10.05 -16.19 -10.29
CA ASP A 110 9.66 -17.34 -11.12
C ASP A 110 9.84 -16.97 -12.59
N ASP A 111 10.95 -17.42 -13.16
CA ASP A 111 11.29 -17.12 -14.56
C ASP A 111 10.38 -17.89 -15.54
N ALA A 112 9.88 -19.05 -15.17
CA ALA A 112 8.95 -19.82 -15.99
C ALA A 112 7.59 -19.13 -16.08
N ALA A 113 7.09 -18.58 -14.98
CA ALA A 113 5.87 -17.80 -14.94
C ALA A 113 6.08 -16.35 -15.37
N GLY A 114 7.33 -15.85 -15.45
CA GLY A 114 7.66 -14.47 -15.75
C GLY A 114 7.20 -13.51 -14.67
N THR A 115 7.29 -13.89 -13.39
CA THR A 115 6.81 -13.11 -12.25
C THR A 115 7.83 -12.95 -11.16
N ALA A 116 7.64 -11.92 -10.32
CA ALA A 116 8.32 -11.76 -9.05
C ALA A 116 7.30 -11.55 -7.92
N SER A 117 7.64 -12.04 -6.74
CA SER A 117 6.87 -11.83 -5.52
C SER A 117 7.57 -10.80 -4.65
N VAL A 118 6.79 -9.91 -4.05
CA VAL A 118 7.26 -8.83 -3.19
C VAL A 118 6.55 -8.92 -1.85
N LYS A 119 7.30 -8.89 -0.75
CA LYS A 119 6.76 -8.68 0.58
C LYS A 119 6.65 -7.17 0.83
N LEU A 120 5.53 -6.74 1.41
CA LEU A 120 5.22 -5.33 1.65
C LEU A 120 4.97 -5.06 3.13
N TRP A 121 5.30 -3.86 3.56
CA TRP A 121 5.03 -3.38 4.91
C TRP A 121 4.66 -1.89 4.90
N ALA A 122 3.85 -1.49 5.88
CA ALA A 122 3.54 -0.11 6.19
C ALA A 122 3.75 0.13 7.68
N LYS A 123 4.43 1.21 8.04
CA LYS A 123 4.81 1.52 9.42
C LYS A 123 4.61 2.99 9.75
N LYS A 124 4.27 3.24 11.02
CA LYS A 124 4.34 4.57 11.63
C LYS A 124 5.78 4.91 12.02
N PRO A 125 6.10 6.19 12.32
CA PRO A 125 7.44 6.62 12.75
C PRO A 125 7.96 5.90 14.01
N ASP A 126 7.07 5.48 14.91
CA ASP A 126 7.39 4.72 16.12
C ASP A 126 7.69 3.23 15.86
N GLY A 127 7.65 2.79 14.61
CA GLY A 127 7.86 1.40 14.20
C GLY A 127 6.61 0.52 14.22
N THR A 128 5.46 1.03 14.66
CA THR A 128 4.20 0.28 14.63
C THR A 128 3.86 -0.13 13.21
N VAL A 129 3.74 -1.44 12.98
CA VAL A 129 3.31 -2.00 11.69
C VAL A 129 1.79 -1.84 11.59
N THR A 130 1.33 -1.08 10.61
CA THR A 130 -0.11 -0.87 10.36
C THR A 130 -0.65 -1.84 9.33
N LEU A 131 0.18 -2.26 8.38
CA LEU A 131 -0.19 -3.15 7.29
C LEU A 131 0.98 -4.04 6.91
N GLU A 132 0.71 -5.30 6.66
CA GLU A 132 1.61 -6.25 6.00
C GLU A 132 0.96 -6.76 4.73
N GLY A 133 1.74 -7.06 3.71
CA GLY A 133 1.17 -7.55 2.48
C GLY A 133 2.16 -8.22 1.55
N ALA A 134 1.65 -8.59 0.40
CA ALA A 134 2.44 -9.14 -0.68
C ALA A 134 1.86 -8.72 -2.03
N ALA A 135 2.74 -8.64 -3.01
CA ALA A 135 2.35 -8.45 -4.40
C ALA A 135 3.04 -9.49 -5.29
N THR A 136 2.37 -9.83 -6.38
CA THR A 136 2.98 -10.55 -7.50
C THR A 136 2.94 -9.64 -8.71
N VAL A 137 4.07 -9.45 -9.38
CA VAL A 137 4.20 -8.58 -10.55
C VAL A 137 4.73 -9.36 -11.75
N ARG A 138 4.35 -8.93 -12.95
CA ARG A 138 4.90 -9.44 -14.22
C ARG A 138 6.25 -8.78 -14.51
N LEU A 139 7.25 -9.58 -14.84
CA LEU A 139 8.59 -9.09 -15.19
C LEU A 139 8.65 -8.49 -16.61
N SER A 140 7.76 -8.94 -17.50
CA SER A 140 7.64 -8.43 -18.87
C SER A 140 6.32 -7.69 -19.08
N PRO A 141 6.25 -6.70 -20.00
CA PRO A 141 4.97 -6.11 -20.41
C PRO A 141 3.99 -7.19 -20.91
N LEU A 142 2.70 -6.87 -20.84
CA LEU A 142 1.71 -7.63 -21.60
C LEU A 142 2.03 -7.46 -23.10
N ALA A 143 2.04 -8.55 -23.82
CA ALA A 143 2.18 -8.54 -25.27
C ALA A 143 0.98 -7.86 -25.91
#